data_fd412cb3bb9d338c30d45dceddbb207b
#
_entry.id   fd412cb3bb9d338c30d45dceddbb207b
#
_cell.length_a   1.000
_cell.length_b   1.000
_cell.length_c   1.000
_cell.angle_alpha   90.00
_cell.angle_beta   90.00
_cell.angle_gamma   90.00
#
_symmetry.space_group_name_H-M   'P 1'
#
loop_
_entity.id
_entity.type
_entity.pdbx_description
1 polymer ?
#
loop_
_entity_poly.entity_id
_entity_poly.type
_entity_poly.pdbx_seq_one_letter_code
_entity_poly.pdbx_strand_id
1 'polypeptide(L)'
;MTEKNVEMFWDIGSTNAYFALHLIKPILKRTNSELTLHPYNLGFAFRSRNYVLMEEPAIKIENRKVDLARWAKKYNLNFKFPSEFPIKTSRTLRGALAMREFNLETPFIEAIFCEYWENNNSDIQNYEGMAPIVKKLGVSAEEFEELCESDKIRQSLIDSTNEGIKRGVFGVPSIFVGDEMFWGKDRMEFVEDELMNRL
;
A
#
# COMPACT_ATOMS: atom_id res chain seq x y z
N MET A 1 -6.88 11.94 25.84
CA MET A 1 -6.27 10.72 25.30
C MET A 1 -5.27 11.20 24.26
N THR A 2 -4.01 10.84 24.37
CA THR A 2 -3.00 11.14 23.35
C THR A 2 -3.43 10.43 22.06
N GLU A 3 -3.52 11.20 20.98
CA GLU A 3 -3.81 10.69 19.65
C GLU A 3 -2.75 9.64 19.30
N LYS A 4 -3.19 8.37 19.05
CA LYS A 4 -2.26 7.30 18.70
C LYS A 4 -2.08 7.30 17.19
N ASN A 5 -0.86 7.51 16.73
CA ASN A 5 -0.51 7.41 15.33
C ASN A 5 -0.31 5.93 14.94
N VAL A 6 -0.95 5.53 13.85
CA VAL A 6 -0.75 4.24 13.21
C VAL A 6 0.04 4.47 11.93
N GLU A 7 1.10 3.71 11.74
CA GLU A 7 1.89 3.78 10.52
C GLU A 7 1.71 2.51 9.70
N MET A 8 1.58 2.61 8.38
CA MET A 8 1.51 1.44 7.51
C MET A 8 2.47 1.58 6.34
N PHE A 9 3.45 0.67 6.27
CA PHE A 9 4.27 0.47 5.09
C PHE A 9 3.48 -0.34 4.05
N TRP A 10 3.44 0.15 2.81
CA TRP A 10 2.61 -0.42 1.76
C TRP A 10 3.27 -0.38 0.38
N ASP A 11 2.82 -1.26 -0.51
CA ASP A 11 3.13 -1.26 -1.94
C ASP A 11 1.86 -1.65 -2.70
N ILE A 12 1.57 -0.95 -3.81
CA ILE A 12 0.39 -1.23 -4.65
C ILE A 12 0.41 -2.66 -5.20
N GLY A 13 1.59 -3.25 -5.39
CA GLY A 13 1.75 -4.65 -5.83
C GLY A 13 1.36 -5.70 -4.78
N SER A 14 0.98 -5.30 -3.58
CA SER A 14 0.57 -6.23 -2.52
C SER A 14 -0.95 -6.37 -2.41
N THR A 15 -1.47 -7.57 -2.70
CA THR A 15 -2.88 -7.92 -2.43
C THR A 15 -3.27 -7.66 -0.97
N ASN A 16 -2.37 -8.01 -0.03
CA ASN A 16 -2.63 -7.83 1.39
C ASN A 16 -2.68 -6.36 1.78
N ALA A 17 -1.92 -5.47 1.11
CA ALA A 17 -1.98 -4.03 1.35
C ALA A 17 -3.33 -3.44 0.90
N TYR A 18 -3.91 -3.92 -0.22
CA TYR A 18 -5.27 -3.55 -0.63
C TYR A 18 -6.30 -3.85 0.47
N PHE A 19 -6.31 -5.08 0.98
CA PHE A 19 -7.24 -5.45 2.06
C PHE A 19 -6.97 -4.65 3.33
N ALA A 20 -5.71 -4.51 3.73
CA ALA A 20 -5.35 -3.77 4.93
C ALA A 20 -5.83 -2.31 4.91
N LEU A 21 -5.70 -1.64 3.76
CA LEU A 21 -6.16 -0.26 3.58
C LEU A 21 -7.69 -0.12 3.83
N HIS A 22 -8.48 -1.13 3.44
CA HIS A 22 -9.91 -1.15 3.72
C HIS A 22 -10.24 -1.52 5.17
N LEU A 23 -9.56 -2.53 5.71
CA LEU A 23 -9.86 -3.09 7.02
C LEU A 23 -9.44 -2.18 8.18
N ILE A 24 -8.40 -1.38 8.00
CA ILE A 24 -7.91 -0.48 9.04
C ILE A 24 -8.83 0.73 9.28
N LYS A 25 -9.54 1.21 8.25
CA LYS A 25 -10.39 2.41 8.35
C LYS A 25 -11.41 2.37 9.49
N PRO A 26 -12.23 1.29 9.65
CA PRO A 26 -13.16 1.21 10.77
C PRO A 26 -12.46 1.14 12.13
N ILE A 27 -11.25 0.58 12.22
CA ILE A 27 -10.46 0.54 13.45
C ILE A 27 -10.03 1.95 13.83
N LEU A 28 -9.41 2.68 12.90
CA LEU A 28 -9.00 4.09 13.12
C LEU A 28 -10.17 4.93 13.63
N LYS A 29 -11.36 4.77 13.03
CA LYS A 29 -12.57 5.47 13.47
C LYS A 29 -12.97 5.12 14.90
N ARG A 30 -12.93 3.82 15.29
CA ARG A 30 -13.32 3.39 16.64
C ARG A 30 -12.29 3.79 17.70
N THR A 31 -11.02 3.84 17.34
CA THR A 31 -9.92 4.14 18.25
C THR A 31 -9.52 5.61 18.28
N ASN A 32 -10.14 6.44 17.43
CA ASN A 32 -9.79 7.83 17.22
C ASN A 32 -8.28 8.00 16.94
N SER A 33 -7.78 7.22 15.98
CA SER A 33 -6.38 7.18 15.60
C SER A 33 -6.20 7.69 14.17
N GLU A 34 -5.01 8.23 13.87
CA GLU A 34 -4.63 8.66 12.53
C GLU A 34 -3.72 7.65 11.86
N LEU A 35 -3.76 7.58 10.52
CA LEU A 35 -2.95 6.70 9.70
C LEU A 35 -1.92 7.49 8.90
N THR A 36 -0.66 7.17 9.11
CA THR A 36 0.44 7.61 8.24
C THR A 36 0.83 6.49 7.28
N LEU A 37 0.82 6.78 5.98
CA LEU A 37 1.15 5.82 4.93
C LEU A 37 2.60 5.99 4.47
N HIS A 38 3.37 4.91 4.46
CA HIS A 38 4.77 4.88 4.04
C HIS A 38 4.92 4.03 2.78
N PRO A 39 5.12 4.63 1.60
CA PRO A 39 5.45 3.87 0.40
C PRO A 39 6.72 3.04 0.59
N TYR A 40 6.65 1.75 0.29
CA TYR A 40 7.74 0.80 0.47
C TYR A 40 7.96 0.01 -0.82
N ASN A 41 9.12 0.16 -1.43
CA ASN A 41 9.43 -0.55 -2.67
C ASN A 41 9.72 -2.03 -2.39
N LEU A 42 8.66 -2.85 -2.39
CA LEU A 42 8.72 -4.27 -2.09
C LEU A 42 9.63 -5.03 -3.05
N GLY A 43 9.61 -4.67 -4.34
CA GLY A 43 10.47 -5.28 -5.35
C GLY A 43 11.95 -5.02 -5.10
N PHE A 44 12.32 -3.83 -4.62
CA PHE A 44 13.69 -3.53 -4.19
C PHE A 44 14.07 -4.36 -2.96
N ALA A 45 13.22 -4.38 -1.95
CA ALA A 45 13.46 -5.13 -0.71
C ALA A 45 13.60 -6.63 -0.94
N PHE A 46 12.82 -7.21 -1.85
CA PHE A 46 12.95 -8.63 -2.22
C PHE A 46 14.28 -8.91 -2.92
N ARG A 47 14.67 -8.08 -3.88
CA ARG A 47 15.97 -8.24 -4.56
C ARG A 47 17.15 -8.12 -3.61
N SER A 48 17.12 -7.18 -2.67
CA SER A 48 18.20 -7.01 -1.69
C SER A 48 18.37 -8.21 -0.74
N ARG A 49 17.32 -9.05 -0.61
CA ARG A 49 17.30 -10.26 0.23
C ARG A 49 17.35 -11.56 -0.57
N ASN A 50 17.56 -11.49 -1.90
CA ASN A 50 17.51 -12.64 -2.81
C ASN A 50 16.20 -13.45 -2.68
N TYR A 51 15.08 -12.78 -2.41
CA TYR A 51 13.77 -13.41 -2.29
C TYR A 51 13.01 -13.31 -3.62
N VAL A 52 12.51 -14.47 -4.10
CA VAL A 52 11.72 -14.57 -5.33
C VAL A 52 10.27 -14.89 -4.98
N LEU A 53 9.38 -13.94 -5.18
CA LEU A 53 7.97 -14.01 -4.76
C LEU A 53 7.20 -15.19 -5.39
N MET A 54 7.54 -15.59 -6.62
CA MET A 54 6.76 -16.55 -7.40
C MET A 54 7.34 -17.98 -7.36
N GLU A 55 8.38 -18.24 -6.56
CA GLU A 55 8.94 -19.58 -6.35
C GLU A 55 8.16 -20.39 -5.30
N GLU A 56 6.84 -20.32 -5.36
CA GLU A 56 5.97 -21.09 -4.48
C GLU A 56 5.27 -22.21 -5.27
N PRO A 57 4.92 -23.34 -4.63
CA PRO A 57 4.15 -24.39 -5.28
C PRO A 57 2.85 -23.86 -5.89
N ALA A 58 2.53 -24.28 -7.12
CA ALA A 58 1.34 -23.81 -7.86
C ALA A 58 0.05 -23.96 -7.03
N ILE A 59 -0.09 -25.07 -6.30
CA ILE A 59 -1.26 -25.31 -5.43
C ILE A 59 -1.41 -24.25 -4.33
N LYS A 60 -0.30 -23.72 -3.81
CA LYS A 60 -0.31 -22.64 -2.81
C LYS A 60 -0.76 -21.32 -3.42
N ILE A 61 -0.31 -21.05 -4.65
CA ILE A 61 -0.73 -19.85 -5.41
C ILE A 61 -2.23 -19.90 -5.69
N GLU A 62 -2.75 -21.05 -6.15
CA GLU A 62 -4.19 -21.21 -6.40
C GLU A 62 -5.02 -21.10 -5.11
N ASN A 63 -4.60 -21.72 -4.02
CA ASN A 63 -5.29 -21.55 -2.73
C ASN A 63 -5.30 -20.09 -2.27
N ARG A 64 -4.20 -19.34 -2.51
CA ARG A 64 -4.15 -17.90 -2.20
C ARG A 64 -5.23 -17.12 -2.96
N LYS A 65 -5.44 -17.40 -4.24
CA LYS A 65 -6.50 -16.74 -5.03
C LYS A 65 -7.89 -17.02 -4.45
N VAL A 66 -8.15 -18.28 -4.08
CA VAL A 66 -9.40 -18.67 -3.44
C VAL A 66 -9.59 -17.94 -2.10
N ASP A 67 -8.54 -17.83 -1.29
CA ASP A 67 -8.58 -17.15 0.00
C ASP A 67 -8.84 -15.64 -0.16
N LEU A 68 -8.17 -14.99 -1.11
CA LEU A 68 -8.42 -13.58 -1.42
C LEU A 68 -9.90 -13.33 -1.83
N ALA A 69 -10.51 -14.25 -2.59
CA ALA A 69 -11.92 -14.16 -2.93
C ALA A 69 -12.84 -14.28 -1.69
N ARG A 70 -12.47 -15.14 -0.71
CA ARG A 70 -13.18 -15.23 0.58
C ARG A 70 -13.11 -13.94 1.37
N TRP A 71 -11.92 -13.32 1.43
CA TRP A 71 -11.73 -12.02 2.08
C TRP A 71 -12.57 -10.94 1.41
N ALA A 72 -12.54 -10.85 0.09
CA ALA A 72 -13.34 -9.88 -0.67
C ALA A 72 -14.83 -10.04 -0.37
N LYS A 73 -15.34 -11.27 -0.41
CA LYS A 73 -16.75 -11.58 -0.09
C LYS A 73 -17.10 -11.22 1.36
N LYS A 74 -16.24 -11.57 2.32
CA LYS A 74 -16.48 -11.30 3.75
C LYS A 74 -16.62 -9.82 4.05
N TYR A 75 -15.84 -8.98 3.39
CA TYR A 75 -15.80 -7.54 3.65
C TYR A 75 -16.50 -6.70 2.58
N ASN A 76 -17.22 -7.36 1.65
CA ASN A 76 -17.95 -6.73 0.55
C ASN A 76 -17.07 -5.76 -0.28
N LEU A 77 -15.88 -6.23 -0.67
CA LEU A 77 -14.93 -5.49 -1.49
C LEU A 77 -14.99 -5.97 -2.94
N ASN A 78 -14.85 -5.04 -3.90
CA ASN A 78 -14.91 -5.33 -5.33
C ASN A 78 -13.60 -5.92 -5.89
N PHE A 79 -12.80 -6.55 -5.06
CA PHE A 79 -11.50 -7.11 -5.41
C PHE A 79 -11.56 -8.03 -6.62
N LYS A 80 -10.66 -7.78 -7.57
CA LYS A 80 -10.36 -8.65 -8.71
C LYS A 80 -8.87 -8.89 -8.78
N PHE A 81 -8.47 -10.13 -8.97
CA PHE A 81 -7.05 -10.42 -9.23
C PHE A 81 -6.70 -9.91 -10.63
N PRO A 82 -5.71 -8.99 -10.77
CA PRO A 82 -5.44 -8.36 -12.05
C PRO A 82 -4.92 -9.35 -13.09
N SER A 83 -5.23 -9.09 -14.36
CA SER A 83 -4.76 -9.90 -15.49
C SER A 83 -3.24 -9.78 -15.70
N GLU A 84 -2.67 -8.62 -15.38
CA GLU A 84 -1.23 -8.37 -15.36
C GLU A 84 -0.75 -8.25 -13.91
N PHE A 85 0.01 -9.25 -13.45
CA PHE A 85 0.60 -9.31 -12.13
C PHE A 85 1.91 -10.12 -12.15
N PRO A 86 2.99 -9.64 -11.55
CA PRO A 86 3.15 -8.33 -10.89
C PRO A 86 3.39 -7.19 -11.88
N ILE A 87 3.09 -5.96 -11.47
CA ILE A 87 3.41 -4.73 -12.19
C ILE A 87 4.64 -4.03 -11.60
N LYS A 88 5.18 -3.03 -12.34
CA LYS A 88 6.24 -2.14 -11.82
C LYS A 88 5.61 -1.06 -10.95
N THR A 89 5.95 -1.04 -9.66
CA THR A 89 5.28 -0.18 -8.67
C THR A 89 6.02 1.11 -8.33
N SER A 90 7.28 1.25 -8.73
CA SER A 90 8.11 2.39 -8.31
C SER A 90 7.58 3.77 -8.72
N ARG A 91 6.97 3.89 -9.92
CA ARG A 91 6.35 5.15 -10.37
C ARG A 91 5.12 5.49 -9.55
N THR A 92 4.27 4.49 -9.29
CA THR A 92 3.06 4.63 -8.50
C THR A 92 3.38 5.02 -7.04
N LEU A 93 4.41 4.41 -6.45
CA LEU A 93 4.89 4.76 -5.11
C LEU A 93 5.44 6.19 -5.05
N ARG A 94 6.20 6.62 -6.08
CA ARG A 94 6.63 8.02 -6.21
C ARG A 94 5.45 8.95 -6.42
N GLY A 95 4.44 8.51 -7.17
CA GLY A 95 3.20 9.25 -7.33
C GLY A 95 2.52 9.58 -6.02
N ALA A 96 2.45 8.64 -5.09
CA ALA A 96 1.90 8.89 -3.76
C ALA A 96 2.70 9.96 -3.00
N LEU A 97 4.04 9.88 -3.04
CA LEU A 97 4.91 10.89 -2.43
C LEU A 97 4.80 12.26 -3.09
N ALA A 98 4.65 12.31 -4.42
CA ALA A 98 4.42 13.56 -5.14
C ALA A 98 3.08 14.19 -4.76
N MET A 99 2.01 13.39 -4.66
CA MET A 99 0.68 13.87 -4.27
C MET A 99 0.61 14.34 -2.82
N ARG A 100 1.57 13.96 -1.97
CA ARG A 100 1.74 14.50 -0.61
C ARG A 100 2.02 16.00 -0.62
N GLU A 101 2.79 16.50 -1.60
CA GLU A 101 3.08 17.94 -1.75
C GLU A 101 1.81 18.78 -2.00
N PHE A 102 0.74 18.15 -2.48
CA PHE A 102 -0.57 18.76 -2.69
C PHE A 102 -1.59 18.45 -1.57
N ASN A 103 -1.21 17.73 -0.51
CA ASN A 103 -2.10 17.17 0.50
C ASN A 103 -3.16 16.19 -0.08
N LEU A 104 -2.82 15.49 -1.16
CA LEU A 104 -3.68 14.56 -1.91
C LEU A 104 -3.15 13.13 -1.90
N GLU A 105 -2.21 12.79 -1.02
CA GLU A 105 -1.62 11.45 -0.95
C GLU A 105 -2.68 10.35 -0.72
N THR A 106 -3.50 10.49 0.31
CA THR A 106 -4.52 9.47 0.64
C THR A 106 -5.57 9.30 -0.46
N PRO A 107 -6.19 10.37 -1.01
CA PRO A 107 -7.09 10.22 -2.17
C PRO A 107 -6.44 9.57 -3.39
N PHE A 108 -5.18 9.86 -3.65
CA PHE A 108 -4.44 9.23 -4.75
C PHE A 108 -4.21 7.75 -4.50
N ILE A 109 -3.73 7.38 -3.29
CA ILE A 109 -3.51 5.98 -2.91
C ILE A 109 -4.81 5.17 -3.05
N GLU A 110 -5.93 5.69 -2.55
CA GLU A 110 -7.23 5.02 -2.67
C GLU A 110 -7.62 4.81 -4.14
N ALA A 111 -7.43 5.82 -4.98
CA ALA A 111 -7.76 5.74 -6.39
C ALA A 111 -6.90 4.72 -7.15
N ILE A 112 -5.58 4.69 -6.94
CA ILE A 112 -4.71 3.71 -7.61
C ILE A 112 -4.98 2.27 -7.14
N PHE A 113 -5.31 2.06 -5.87
CA PHE A 113 -5.69 0.74 -5.38
C PHE A 113 -7.02 0.28 -6.00
N CYS A 114 -8.01 1.17 -6.13
CA CYS A 114 -9.26 0.90 -6.83
C CYS A 114 -9.01 0.55 -8.30
N GLU A 115 -8.22 1.36 -9.02
CA GLU A 115 -7.91 1.11 -10.43
C GLU A 115 -7.23 -0.25 -10.63
N TYR A 116 -6.24 -0.60 -9.84
CA TYR A 116 -5.52 -1.85 -10.02
C TYR A 116 -6.30 -3.07 -9.55
N TRP A 117 -6.83 -3.05 -8.33
CA TRP A 117 -7.40 -4.23 -7.67
C TRP A 117 -8.91 -4.42 -7.86
N GLU A 118 -9.62 -3.40 -8.34
CA GLU A 118 -11.06 -3.49 -8.60
C GLU A 118 -11.39 -3.35 -10.10
N ASN A 119 -10.69 -2.44 -10.81
CA ASN A 119 -10.94 -2.17 -12.22
C ASN A 119 -10.01 -2.93 -13.17
N ASN A 120 -9.04 -3.70 -12.65
CA ASN A 120 -8.06 -4.45 -13.45
C ASN A 120 -7.25 -3.55 -14.39
N ASN A 121 -6.92 -2.34 -13.95
CA ASN A 121 -6.16 -1.36 -14.73
C ASN A 121 -4.68 -1.41 -14.38
N SER A 122 -3.87 -2.12 -15.16
CA SER A 122 -2.42 -2.21 -15.00
C SER A 122 -1.65 -1.00 -15.53
N ASP A 123 -2.30 -0.13 -16.32
CA ASP A 123 -1.66 1.06 -16.90
C ASP A 123 -1.23 2.07 -15.83
N ILE A 124 -1.78 1.96 -14.62
CA ILE A 124 -1.33 2.75 -13.45
C ILE A 124 0.15 2.58 -13.11
N GLN A 125 0.84 1.62 -13.67
CA GLN A 125 2.29 1.48 -13.59
C GLN A 125 3.05 2.55 -14.37
N ASN A 126 2.37 3.31 -15.26
CA ASN A 126 2.91 4.37 -16.10
C ASN A 126 2.21 5.71 -15.81
N TYR A 127 2.86 6.83 -16.14
CA TYR A 127 2.30 8.16 -15.91
C TYR A 127 1.04 8.43 -16.72
N GLU A 128 1.00 7.94 -17.96
CA GLU A 128 -0.19 8.04 -18.83
C GLU A 128 -1.42 7.39 -18.20
N GLY A 129 -1.24 6.22 -17.56
CA GLY A 129 -2.33 5.52 -16.87
C GLY A 129 -2.77 6.21 -15.57
N MET A 130 -1.85 6.91 -14.89
CA MET A 130 -2.17 7.71 -13.70
C MET A 130 -2.74 9.10 -14.03
N ALA A 131 -2.52 9.63 -15.24
CA ALA A 131 -2.94 10.96 -15.63
C ALA A 131 -4.45 11.25 -15.43
N PRO A 132 -5.39 10.34 -15.75
CA PRO A 132 -6.80 10.57 -15.47
C PRO A 132 -7.12 10.73 -13.98
N ILE A 133 -6.39 10.00 -13.13
CA ILE A 133 -6.56 10.04 -11.67
C ILE A 133 -6.12 11.41 -11.13
N VAL A 134 -4.90 11.83 -11.47
CA VAL A 134 -4.34 13.09 -10.96
C VAL A 134 -5.12 14.30 -11.48
N LYS A 135 -5.59 14.29 -12.74
CA LYS A 135 -6.46 15.33 -13.29
C LYS A 135 -7.79 15.42 -12.53
N LYS A 136 -8.38 14.29 -12.16
CA LYS A 136 -9.61 14.26 -11.34
C LYS A 136 -9.38 14.82 -9.93
N LEU A 137 -8.17 14.69 -9.42
CA LEU A 137 -7.76 15.27 -8.14
C LEU A 137 -7.32 16.75 -8.23
N GLY A 138 -7.35 17.34 -9.43
CA GLY A 138 -7.07 18.77 -9.66
C GLY A 138 -5.59 19.09 -9.89
N VAL A 139 -4.75 18.10 -10.18
CA VAL A 139 -3.32 18.27 -10.47
C VAL A 139 -3.06 18.04 -11.97
N SER A 140 -2.17 18.83 -12.58
CA SER A 140 -1.80 18.60 -13.99
C SER A 140 -0.96 17.32 -14.12
N ALA A 141 -1.14 16.60 -15.22
CA ALA A 141 -0.38 15.36 -15.45
C ALA A 141 1.12 15.65 -15.64
N GLU A 142 1.42 16.76 -16.29
CA GLU A 142 2.78 17.24 -16.56
C GLU A 142 3.51 17.57 -15.24
N GLU A 143 2.87 18.37 -14.37
CA GLU A 143 3.41 18.74 -13.05
C GLU A 143 3.60 17.52 -12.15
N PHE A 144 2.63 16.61 -12.17
CA PHE A 144 2.71 15.34 -11.44
C PHE A 144 3.91 14.49 -11.89
N GLU A 145 4.09 14.30 -13.21
CA GLU A 145 5.19 13.51 -13.76
C GLU A 145 6.54 14.16 -13.45
N GLU A 146 6.69 15.47 -13.66
CA GLU A 146 7.91 16.23 -13.36
C GLU A 146 8.29 16.06 -11.88
N LEU A 147 7.31 16.19 -10.98
CA LEU A 147 7.54 16.02 -9.55
C LEU A 147 7.93 14.58 -9.20
N CYS A 148 7.27 13.58 -9.77
CA CYS A 148 7.60 12.16 -9.55
C CYS A 148 9.01 11.81 -10.01
N GLU A 149 9.52 12.46 -11.05
CA GLU A 149 10.86 12.23 -11.61
C GLU A 149 11.93 13.10 -10.95
N SER A 150 11.55 14.03 -10.07
CA SER A 150 12.50 14.86 -9.33
C SER A 150 13.40 14.02 -8.40
N ASP A 151 14.62 14.47 -8.19
CA ASP A 151 15.57 13.82 -7.27
C ASP A 151 15.01 13.78 -5.84
N LYS A 152 14.26 14.81 -5.42
CA LYS A 152 13.60 14.87 -4.12
C LYS A 152 12.67 13.68 -3.90
N ILE A 153 11.76 13.43 -4.83
CA ILE A 153 10.76 12.34 -4.70
C ILE A 153 11.41 10.97 -4.88
N ARG A 154 12.37 10.84 -5.79
CA ARG A 154 13.15 9.60 -5.93
C ARG A 154 13.89 9.23 -4.63
N GLN A 155 14.56 10.22 -4.02
CA GLN A 155 15.25 10.02 -2.75
C GLN A 155 14.28 9.72 -1.63
N SER A 156 13.13 10.39 -1.56
CA SER A 156 12.10 10.14 -0.55
C SER A 156 11.58 8.68 -0.58
N LEU A 157 11.45 8.07 -1.76
CA LEU A 157 11.08 6.65 -1.86
C LEU A 157 12.19 5.72 -1.36
N ILE A 158 13.45 6.05 -1.66
CA ILE A 158 14.61 5.32 -1.17
C ILE A 158 14.65 5.39 0.36
N ASP A 159 14.50 6.58 0.91
CA ASP A 159 14.56 6.82 2.36
C ASP A 159 13.42 6.10 3.09
N SER A 160 12.19 6.19 2.58
CA SER A 160 11.03 5.48 3.14
C SER A 160 11.24 3.96 3.12
N THR A 161 11.78 3.43 2.02
CA THR A 161 12.06 1.99 1.90
C THR A 161 13.16 1.56 2.88
N ASN A 162 14.24 2.34 2.98
CA ASN A 162 15.36 2.05 3.89
C ASN A 162 14.93 2.16 5.36
N GLU A 163 14.09 3.13 5.71
CA GLU A 163 13.54 3.24 7.06
C GLU A 163 12.70 2.01 7.42
N GLY A 164 11.84 1.55 6.50
CA GLY A 164 11.12 0.29 6.70
C GLY A 164 12.05 -0.89 6.91
N ILE A 165 13.11 -1.03 6.10
CA ILE A 165 14.10 -2.11 6.25
C ILE A 165 14.79 -2.03 7.62
N LYS A 166 15.19 -0.84 8.07
CA LYS A 166 15.83 -0.60 9.36
C LYS A 166 14.91 -0.96 10.53
N ARG A 167 13.61 -0.66 10.42
CA ARG A 167 12.58 -1.03 11.40
C ARG A 167 12.14 -2.49 11.33
N GLY A 168 12.77 -3.31 10.47
CA GLY A 168 12.49 -4.74 10.37
C GLY A 168 11.34 -5.11 9.41
N VAL A 169 10.85 -4.19 8.59
CA VAL A 169 9.83 -4.51 7.57
C VAL A 169 10.41 -5.49 6.55
N PHE A 170 9.84 -6.67 6.47
CA PHE A 170 10.23 -7.73 5.52
C PHE A 170 9.18 -7.97 4.44
N GLY A 171 8.01 -7.40 4.56
CA GLY A 171 6.89 -7.52 3.64
C GLY A 171 5.83 -6.46 3.94
N VAL A 172 4.86 -6.31 3.05
CA VAL A 172 3.77 -5.32 3.22
C VAL A 172 2.39 -5.96 3.05
N PRO A 173 1.38 -5.47 3.79
CA PRO A 173 1.42 -4.36 4.72
C PRO A 173 2.17 -4.72 6.01
N SER A 174 2.99 -3.81 6.51
CA SER A 174 3.50 -3.81 7.88
C SER A 174 2.93 -2.59 8.60
N ILE A 175 2.22 -2.83 9.68
CA ILE A 175 1.50 -1.81 10.46
C ILE A 175 2.22 -1.65 11.79
N PHE A 176 2.47 -0.40 12.18
CA PHE A 176 3.07 -0.08 13.47
C PHE A 176 2.08 0.68 14.34
N VAL A 177 2.04 0.30 15.60
CA VAL A 177 1.41 1.05 16.68
C VAL A 177 2.49 1.28 17.72
N GLY A 178 3.04 2.49 17.77
CA GLY A 178 4.29 2.73 18.50
C GLY A 178 5.44 1.91 17.93
N ASP A 179 6.07 1.08 18.76
CA ASP A 179 7.19 0.22 18.36
C ASP A 179 6.75 -1.20 17.93
N GLU A 180 5.48 -1.56 18.17
CA GLU A 180 4.95 -2.88 17.84
C GLU A 180 4.58 -3.00 16.35
N MET A 181 5.08 -4.06 15.70
CA MET A 181 4.85 -4.32 14.28
C MET A 181 3.89 -5.49 14.06
N PHE A 182 2.85 -5.25 13.26
CA PHE A 182 1.87 -6.24 12.83
C PHE A 182 1.96 -6.42 11.32
N TRP A 183 2.30 -7.62 10.86
CA TRP A 183 2.44 -7.91 9.45
C TRP A 183 1.25 -8.68 8.89
N GLY A 184 0.62 -8.11 7.86
CA GLY A 184 -0.46 -8.75 7.11
C GLY A 184 -1.85 -8.17 7.38
N LYS A 185 -2.78 -8.45 6.46
CA LYS A 185 -4.19 -8.02 6.56
C LYS A 185 -4.98 -8.71 7.69
N ASP A 186 -4.48 -9.83 8.16
CA ASP A 186 -5.12 -10.72 9.12
C ASP A 186 -4.70 -10.46 10.58
N ARG A 187 -3.98 -9.36 10.83
CA ARG A 187 -3.56 -8.91 12.16
C ARG A 187 -4.34 -7.69 12.68
N MET A 188 -5.43 -7.34 12.02
CA MET A 188 -6.21 -6.14 12.34
C MET A 188 -6.81 -6.16 13.74
N GLU A 189 -7.16 -7.33 14.27
CA GLU A 189 -7.65 -7.49 15.65
C GLU A 189 -6.56 -7.11 16.65
N PHE A 190 -5.31 -7.58 16.45
CA PHE A 190 -4.18 -7.22 17.30
C PHE A 190 -3.84 -5.73 17.21
N VAL A 191 -3.91 -5.14 16.01
CA VAL A 191 -3.73 -3.68 15.85
C VAL A 191 -4.76 -2.90 16.66
N GLU A 192 -6.02 -3.32 16.64
CA GLU A 192 -7.08 -2.67 17.42
C GLU A 192 -6.86 -2.87 18.93
N ASP A 193 -6.48 -4.07 19.35
CA ASP A 193 -6.21 -4.37 20.75
C ASP A 193 -5.03 -3.55 21.29
N GLU A 194 -3.95 -3.41 20.54
CA GLU A 194 -2.81 -2.55 20.90
C GLU A 194 -3.23 -1.08 21.00
N LEU A 195 -4.01 -0.58 20.05
CA LEU A 195 -4.54 0.78 20.10
C LEU A 195 -5.42 1.04 21.33
N MET A 196 -6.10 0.01 21.80
CA MET A 196 -6.95 0.06 23.00
C MET A 196 -6.24 -0.33 24.31
N ASN A 197 -4.91 -0.60 24.28
CA ASN A 197 -4.12 -1.12 25.40
C ASN A 197 -4.74 -2.40 26.02
N ARG A 198 -5.10 -3.38 25.16
CA ARG A 198 -5.64 -4.68 25.58
C ARG A 198 -4.63 -5.81 25.44
N LEU A 199 -3.44 -5.55 24.86
CA LEU A 199 -2.30 -6.47 24.76
C LEU A 199 -1.33 -6.24 25.91
#